data_0795a4866c772a130b9e637ddece7766
#
_entry.id   0795a4866c772a130b9e637ddece7766
#
_cell.length_a   1.000
_cell.length_b   1.000
_cell.length_c   1.000
_cell.angle_alpha   90.00
_cell.angle_beta   90.00
_cell.angle_gamma   90.00
#
_symmetry.space_group_name_H-M   'P 1'
#
loop_
_entity.id
_entity.type
_entity.pdbx_description
1 polymer ?
#
loop_
_entity_poly.entity_id
_entity_poly.type
_entity_poly.pdbx_seq_one_letter_code
_entity_poly.pdbx_strand_id
1 'polypeptide(L)'
;FGPNILYRNNGDSTFTDVTHETGLGTGQEVGAGACFLDADGDGDLDLFIAQYVGFTFDKHHISQMNGFPAYVGPLNYPPTTNAFYRNNGNGTFTDVSRESGIGLLKGAGMGVIACDLDNDRDTDIIVGNDLRPDFVLRNDGHGKFREEGTLLGLAYDAFGNVQGSMGVECADWNHDGWMDVYITPYQRQIPTLFQSQKGLFFEDVSRQTGAGKDAFADVK
;
A
#
# COMPACT_ATOMS: atom_id res chain seq x y z
N PHE A 1 7.94 -3.00 -14.26
CA PHE A 1 9.04 -2.04 -14.47
C PHE A 1 8.75 -1.20 -15.71
N GLY A 2 8.67 0.12 -15.53
CA GLY A 2 8.33 1.06 -16.57
C GLY A 2 7.29 2.09 -16.13
N PRO A 3 6.86 3.01 -17.02
CA PRO A 3 5.86 4.00 -16.69
C PRO A 3 4.52 3.36 -16.36
N ASN A 4 3.78 3.99 -15.46
CA ASN A 4 2.41 3.60 -15.17
C ASN A 4 1.51 3.90 -16.39
N ILE A 5 0.41 3.16 -16.51
CA ILE A 5 -0.56 3.35 -17.60
C ILE A 5 -1.92 3.62 -16.98
N LEU A 6 -2.59 4.68 -17.45
CA LEU A 6 -3.96 5.00 -17.04
C LEU A 6 -4.92 4.81 -18.22
N TYR A 7 -5.92 3.99 -18.01
CA TYR A 7 -7.02 3.77 -18.95
C TYR A 7 -8.31 4.42 -18.47
N ARG A 8 -8.92 5.22 -19.31
CA ARG A 8 -10.26 5.77 -19.09
C ARG A 8 -11.32 4.85 -19.69
N ASN A 9 -12.33 4.49 -18.88
CA ASN A 9 -13.49 3.75 -19.36
C ASN A 9 -14.38 4.67 -20.22
N ASN A 10 -14.72 4.24 -21.44
CA ASN A 10 -15.55 5.00 -22.38
C ASN A 10 -17.06 4.77 -22.15
N GLY A 11 -17.46 3.86 -21.25
CA GLY A 11 -18.84 3.53 -20.96
C GLY A 11 -19.52 2.57 -21.96
N ASP A 12 -18.81 2.12 -22.97
CA ASP A 12 -19.26 1.20 -24.04
C ASP A 12 -18.51 -0.14 -24.03
N SER A 13 -17.89 -0.51 -22.90
CA SER A 13 -17.01 -1.66 -22.72
C SER A 13 -15.64 -1.52 -23.40
N THR A 14 -15.27 -0.32 -23.83
CA THR A 14 -13.92 0.00 -24.33
C THR A 14 -13.20 0.94 -23.39
N PHE A 15 -11.86 1.01 -23.52
CA PHE A 15 -11.00 1.88 -22.74
C PHE A 15 -10.08 2.68 -23.66
N THR A 16 -9.78 3.91 -23.26
CA THR A 16 -8.80 4.77 -23.94
C THR A 16 -7.59 4.94 -23.04
N ASP A 17 -6.38 4.72 -23.57
CA ASP A 17 -5.14 5.07 -22.91
C ASP A 17 -5.02 6.60 -22.85
N VAL A 18 -5.08 7.15 -21.65
CA VAL A 18 -5.00 8.58 -21.37
C VAL A 18 -3.73 8.96 -20.59
N THR A 19 -2.79 8.05 -20.48
CA THR A 19 -1.58 8.17 -19.68
C THR A 19 -0.81 9.47 -19.99
N HIS A 20 -0.61 9.75 -21.26
CA HIS A 20 0.15 10.91 -21.70
C HIS A 20 -0.60 12.23 -21.48
N GLU A 21 -1.92 12.21 -21.74
CA GLU A 21 -2.80 13.37 -21.59
C GLU A 21 -2.92 13.79 -20.13
N THR A 22 -2.89 12.82 -19.20
CA THR A 22 -3.04 13.05 -17.78
C THR A 22 -1.75 13.41 -17.05
N GLY A 23 -0.57 13.25 -17.70
CA GLY A 23 0.73 13.54 -17.10
C GLY A 23 1.32 12.39 -16.25
N LEU A 24 0.70 11.19 -16.25
CA LEU A 24 1.11 10.06 -15.42
C LEU A 24 2.18 9.15 -16.06
N GLY A 25 2.51 9.34 -17.32
CA GLY A 25 3.47 8.51 -18.08
C GLY A 25 4.95 8.70 -17.73
N THR A 26 5.25 9.31 -16.60
CA THR A 26 6.63 9.55 -16.13
C THR A 26 6.96 8.54 -15.02
N GLY A 27 8.21 8.04 -15.02
CA GLY A 27 8.67 7.09 -13.99
C GLY A 27 9.23 5.82 -14.61
N GLN A 28 10.10 5.16 -13.85
CA GLN A 28 10.78 3.91 -14.25
C GLN A 28 10.75 2.89 -13.11
N GLU A 29 9.89 3.12 -12.12
CA GLU A 29 9.78 2.30 -10.93
C GLU A 29 8.91 1.06 -11.16
N VAL A 30 8.86 0.20 -10.17
CA VAL A 30 7.99 -0.98 -10.17
C VAL A 30 6.73 -0.66 -9.36
N GLY A 31 5.69 -0.15 -10.02
CA GLY A 31 4.37 0.02 -9.41
C GLY A 31 3.74 -1.34 -9.11
N ALA A 32 3.24 -1.55 -7.88
CA ALA A 32 2.64 -2.81 -7.43
C ALA A 32 1.17 -2.65 -7.03
N GLY A 33 0.81 -1.59 -6.35
CA GLY A 33 -0.57 -1.28 -5.95
C GLY A 33 -0.92 0.16 -6.25
N ALA A 34 -2.22 0.45 -6.42
CA ALA A 34 -2.71 1.80 -6.59
C ALA A 34 -4.10 1.96 -5.99
N CYS A 35 -4.41 3.14 -5.46
CA CYS A 35 -5.75 3.49 -5.06
C CYS A 35 -6.07 4.95 -5.44
N PHE A 36 -7.36 5.20 -5.68
CA PHE A 36 -7.89 6.54 -5.82
C PHE A 36 -8.51 6.98 -4.48
N LEU A 37 -8.33 8.25 -4.12
CA LEU A 37 -8.91 8.85 -2.92
C LEU A 37 -9.05 10.36 -3.13
N ASP A 38 -10.03 10.98 -2.48
CA ASP A 38 -10.11 12.43 -2.35
C ASP A 38 -9.31 12.80 -1.10
N ALA A 39 -8.10 13.32 -1.27
CA ALA A 39 -7.18 13.56 -0.17
C ALA A 39 -7.21 15.00 0.37
N ASP A 40 -7.73 15.95 -0.40
CA ASP A 40 -7.80 17.36 0.03
C ASP A 40 -9.24 17.91 0.14
N GLY A 41 -10.24 17.02 -0.06
CA GLY A 41 -11.65 17.33 0.16
C GLY A 41 -12.26 18.19 -0.96
N ASP A 42 -11.63 18.24 -2.15
CA ASP A 42 -12.11 19.05 -3.27
C ASP A 42 -13.14 18.32 -4.17
N GLY A 43 -13.34 17.01 -3.94
CA GLY A 43 -14.30 16.17 -4.65
C GLY A 43 -13.72 15.48 -5.89
N ASP A 44 -12.48 15.76 -6.27
CA ASP A 44 -11.76 15.09 -7.35
C ASP A 44 -10.86 13.97 -6.80
N LEU A 45 -10.86 12.79 -7.44
CA LEU A 45 -10.06 11.68 -6.94
C LEU A 45 -8.57 11.84 -7.32
N ASP A 46 -7.73 11.90 -6.32
CA ASP A 46 -6.28 11.82 -6.39
C ASP A 46 -5.81 10.37 -6.59
N LEU A 47 -4.55 10.18 -6.95
CA LEU A 47 -3.98 8.86 -7.22
C LEU A 47 -2.74 8.58 -6.38
N PHE A 48 -2.80 7.55 -5.55
CA PHE A 48 -1.64 6.98 -4.87
C PHE A 48 -1.15 5.73 -5.60
N ILE A 49 0.18 5.58 -5.69
CA ILE A 49 0.83 4.40 -6.28
C ILE A 49 1.89 3.87 -5.32
N ALA A 50 1.69 2.65 -4.84
CA ALA A 50 2.69 1.91 -4.09
C ALA A 50 3.79 1.42 -5.03
N GLN A 51 5.04 1.74 -4.70
CA GLN A 51 6.22 1.33 -5.45
C GLN A 51 7.02 0.28 -4.68
N TYR A 52 7.42 -0.77 -5.38
CA TYR A 52 7.99 -1.96 -4.75
C TYR A 52 9.47 -1.79 -4.43
N VAL A 53 10.34 -1.90 -5.42
CA VAL A 53 11.79 -1.86 -5.25
C VAL A 53 12.48 -1.13 -6.38
N GLY A 54 13.66 -0.60 -6.12
CA GLY A 54 14.53 0.03 -7.13
C GLY A 54 15.21 -1.00 -8.03
N PHE A 55 14.41 -1.64 -8.90
CA PHE A 55 14.88 -2.60 -9.88
C PHE A 55 15.28 -1.93 -11.18
N THR A 56 16.37 -2.38 -11.79
CA THR A 56 16.73 -2.09 -13.16
C THR A 56 17.37 -3.34 -13.79
N PHE A 57 17.27 -3.53 -15.10
CA PHE A 57 17.78 -4.73 -15.76
C PHE A 57 19.30 -4.89 -15.63
N ASP A 58 20.06 -3.79 -15.59
CA ASP A 58 21.51 -3.79 -15.38
C ASP A 58 21.92 -4.12 -13.94
N LYS A 59 21.00 -4.02 -12.97
CA LYS A 59 21.21 -4.34 -11.56
C LYS A 59 20.46 -5.62 -11.13
N HIS A 60 20.11 -6.46 -12.10
CA HIS A 60 19.44 -7.71 -11.80
C HIS A 60 20.36 -8.68 -11.07
N HIS A 61 19.91 -9.14 -9.89
CA HIS A 61 20.64 -10.14 -9.09
C HIS A 61 20.03 -11.52 -9.32
N ILE A 62 20.90 -12.48 -9.63
CA ILE A 62 20.54 -13.90 -9.71
C ILE A 62 21.11 -14.60 -8.46
N SER A 63 20.26 -15.32 -7.75
CA SER A 63 20.63 -16.22 -6.67
C SER A 63 20.57 -17.66 -7.12
N GLN A 64 21.00 -18.59 -6.27
CA GLN A 64 20.82 -20.01 -6.46
C GLN A 64 20.08 -20.61 -5.27
N MET A 65 19.06 -21.41 -5.55
CA MET A 65 18.34 -22.21 -4.55
C MET A 65 18.46 -23.68 -4.95
N ASN A 66 19.09 -24.48 -4.09
CA ASN A 66 19.32 -25.91 -4.36
C ASN A 66 20.04 -26.18 -5.69
N GLY A 67 20.96 -25.31 -6.11
CA GLY A 67 21.71 -25.45 -7.36
C GLY A 67 21.00 -24.93 -8.61
N PHE A 68 19.80 -24.40 -8.49
CA PHE A 68 19.03 -23.80 -9.60
C PHE A 68 19.03 -22.26 -9.51
N PRO A 69 19.06 -21.55 -10.65
CA PRO A 69 18.88 -20.09 -10.65
C PRO A 69 17.53 -19.72 -10.01
N ALA A 70 17.56 -18.75 -9.09
CA ALA A 70 16.38 -18.25 -8.39
C ALA A 70 16.40 -16.73 -8.33
N TYR A 71 15.21 -16.14 -8.33
CA TYR A 71 15.07 -14.71 -8.07
C TYR A 71 15.37 -14.41 -6.61
N VAL A 72 15.94 -13.24 -6.35
CA VAL A 72 16.19 -12.74 -5.01
C VAL A 72 14.98 -11.97 -4.47
N GLY A 73 14.85 -11.92 -3.16
CA GLY A 73 13.77 -11.17 -2.49
C GLY A 73 14.02 -9.65 -2.49
N PRO A 74 13.03 -8.87 -1.99
CA PRO A 74 13.04 -7.41 -2.04
C PRO A 74 14.21 -6.77 -1.28
N LEU A 75 14.71 -7.43 -0.25
CA LEU A 75 15.84 -6.93 0.55
C LEU A 75 17.17 -6.84 -0.23
N ASN A 76 17.25 -7.46 -1.40
CA ASN A 76 18.42 -7.38 -2.28
C ASN A 76 18.38 -6.15 -3.22
N TYR A 77 17.30 -5.40 -3.19
CA TYR A 77 17.14 -4.17 -3.96
C TYR A 77 16.94 -2.97 -3.03
N PRO A 78 17.33 -1.75 -3.46
CA PRO A 78 17.06 -0.57 -2.67
C PRO A 78 15.55 -0.33 -2.55
N PRO A 79 15.06 0.09 -1.36
CA PRO A 79 13.69 0.52 -1.22
C PRO A 79 13.42 1.79 -2.03
N THR A 80 12.18 1.93 -2.53
CA THR A 80 11.73 3.10 -3.30
C THR A 80 10.75 3.94 -2.50
N THR A 81 10.50 5.16 -2.96
CA THR A 81 9.43 6.02 -2.45
C THR A 81 8.15 5.77 -3.22
N ASN A 82 7.01 5.84 -2.54
CA ASN A 82 5.71 5.81 -3.20
C ASN A 82 5.45 7.12 -3.95
N ALA A 83 4.50 7.09 -4.90
CA ALA A 83 4.11 8.25 -5.66
C ALA A 83 2.68 8.69 -5.32
N PHE A 84 2.48 10.00 -5.28
CA PHE A 84 1.18 10.61 -5.05
C PHE A 84 0.93 11.74 -6.03
N TYR A 85 -0.21 11.66 -6.72
CA TYR A 85 -0.58 12.58 -7.78
C TYR A 85 -1.91 13.24 -7.43
N ARG A 86 -1.89 14.56 -7.29
CA ARG A 86 -3.10 15.35 -7.10
C ARG A 86 -3.83 15.53 -8.42
N ASN A 87 -5.13 15.29 -8.43
CA ASN A 87 -6.02 15.63 -9.53
C ASN A 87 -6.20 17.16 -9.62
N ASN A 88 -6.15 17.71 -10.81
CA ASN A 88 -6.30 19.14 -11.03
C ASN A 88 -7.73 19.53 -11.43
N GLY A 89 -8.72 18.60 -11.39
CA GLY A 89 -10.11 18.83 -11.79
C GLY A 89 -10.35 19.01 -13.28
N ASN A 90 -9.31 18.92 -14.08
CA ASN A 90 -9.36 19.14 -15.52
C ASN A 90 -8.93 17.92 -16.36
N GLY A 91 -8.82 16.74 -15.70
CA GLY A 91 -8.36 15.49 -16.30
C GLY A 91 -6.84 15.33 -16.34
N THR A 92 -6.10 16.21 -15.68
CA THR A 92 -4.64 16.07 -15.52
C THR A 92 -4.25 15.90 -14.06
N PHE A 93 -3.06 15.34 -13.81
CA PHE A 93 -2.51 15.14 -12.48
C PHE A 93 -1.20 15.89 -12.30
N THR A 94 -0.93 16.29 -11.07
CA THR A 94 0.34 16.89 -10.64
C THR A 94 1.03 15.99 -9.64
N ASP A 95 2.28 15.62 -9.87
CA ASP A 95 3.08 14.89 -8.89
C ASP A 95 3.34 15.77 -7.67
N VAL A 96 2.74 15.39 -6.54
CA VAL A 96 2.88 16.05 -5.24
C VAL A 96 3.50 15.11 -4.19
N SER A 97 4.13 14.03 -4.63
CA SER A 97 4.70 12.99 -3.74
C SER A 97 5.57 13.58 -2.64
N ARG A 98 6.48 14.48 -3.00
CA ARG A 98 7.38 15.11 -2.02
C ARG A 98 6.64 16.12 -1.14
N GLU A 99 5.75 16.88 -1.73
CA GLU A 99 4.99 17.94 -1.04
C GLU A 99 4.03 17.38 -0.02
N SER A 100 3.41 16.23 -0.33
CA SER A 100 2.49 15.52 0.54
C SER A 100 3.18 14.81 1.72
N GLY A 101 4.52 14.64 1.68
CA GLY A 101 5.27 13.85 2.65
C GLY A 101 5.49 12.40 2.24
N ILE A 102 4.67 11.85 1.34
CA ILE A 102 4.72 10.44 0.88
C ILE A 102 6.06 10.11 0.22
N GLY A 103 6.56 10.97 -0.66
CA GLY A 103 7.83 10.79 -1.35
C GLY A 103 9.09 10.89 -0.48
N LEU A 104 8.96 11.08 0.83
CA LEU A 104 10.07 11.06 1.78
C LEU A 104 10.26 9.68 2.42
N LEU A 105 9.27 8.79 2.29
CA LEU A 105 9.24 7.47 2.90
C LEU A 105 9.70 6.41 1.90
N LYS A 106 10.64 5.55 2.32
CA LYS A 106 11.17 4.47 1.48
C LYS A 106 10.71 3.11 2.00
N GLY A 107 9.99 2.38 1.17
CA GLY A 107 9.46 1.07 1.47
C GLY A 107 9.67 0.06 0.34
N ALA A 108 8.90 -1.01 0.39
CA ALA A 108 8.73 -1.99 -0.67
C ALA A 108 7.22 -2.26 -0.81
N GLY A 109 6.48 -1.21 -1.21
CA GLY A 109 5.02 -1.21 -1.21
C GLY A 109 4.44 -2.23 -2.20
N MET A 110 3.45 -2.99 -1.73
CA MET A 110 2.70 -4.01 -2.49
C MET A 110 1.20 -3.71 -2.44
N GLY A 111 0.51 -4.14 -1.40
CA GLY A 111 -0.90 -3.84 -1.21
C GLY A 111 -1.12 -2.40 -0.74
N VAL A 112 -2.24 -1.80 -1.14
CA VAL A 112 -2.63 -0.47 -0.67
C VAL A 112 -4.14 -0.38 -0.55
N ILE A 113 -4.60 0.31 0.49
CA ILE A 113 -6.01 0.64 0.70
C ILE A 113 -6.12 2.08 1.22
N ALA A 114 -7.19 2.76 0.85
CA ALA A 114 -7.53 4.08 1.36
C ALA A 114 -8.85 4.00 2.16
N CYS A 115 -8.84 4.47 3.41
CA CYS A 115 -10.00 4.47 4.29
C CYS A 115 -9.82 5.50 5.42
N ASP A 116 -10.91 5.94 6.02
CA ASP A 116 -10.91 6.80 7.21
C ASP A 116 -10.70 5.92 8.46
N LEU A 117 -9.51 5.99 9.06
CA LEU A 117 -9.11 5.10 10.16
C LEU A 117 -9.51 5.61 11.55
N ASP A 118 -9.79 6.90 11.69
CA ASP A 118 -10.12 7.50 13.00
C ASP A 118 -11.43 8.30 13.02
N ASN A 119 -12.23 8.15 11.96
CA ASN A 119 -13.55 8.78 11.84
C ASN A 119 -13.49 10.33 11.84
N ASP A 120 -12.39 10.92 11.36
CA ASP A 120 -12.27 12.37 11.18
C ASP A 120 -12.77 12.86 9.81
N ARG A 121 -13.12 11.92 8.89
CA ARG A 121 -13.60 12.09 7.53
C ARG A 121 -12.51 12.40 6.50
N ASP A 122 -11.27 12.38 6.90
CA ASP A 122 -10.15 12.47 5.98
C ASP A 122 -9.69 11.07 5.58
N THR A 123 -9.39 10.87 4.32
CA THR A 123 -9.02 9.54 3.86
C THR A 123 -7.54 9.28 4.09
N ASP A 124 -7.24 8.28 4.93
CA ASP A 124 -5.89 7.79 5.19
C ASP A 124 -5.48 6.70 4.20
N ILE A 125 -4.19 6.35 4.17
CA ILE A 125 -3.68 5.29 3.31
C ILE A 125 -2.89 4.28 4.14
N ILE A 126 -3.15 2.99 3.93
CA ILE A 126 -2.32 1.91 4.46
C ILE A 126 -1.56 1.27 3.30
N VAL A 127 -0.25 1.08 3.48
CA VAL A 127 0.61 0.41 2.50
C VAL A 127 1.26 -0.80 3.14
N GLY A 128 0.91 -1.98 2.65
CA GLY A 128 1.60 -3.22 2.98
C GLY A 128 2.96 -3.27 2.30
N ASN A 129 4.04 -3.43 3.08
CA ASN A 129 5.39 -3.50 2.58
C ASN A 129 5.95 -4.93 2.63
N ASP A 130 6.64 -5.37 1.58
CA ASP A 130 7.28 -6.69 1.55
C ASP A 130 8.56 -6.70 2.38
N LEU A 131 8.56 -7.44 3.50
CA LEU A 131 9.66 -7.59 4.45
C LEU A 131 10.19 -6.27 5.02
N ARG A 132 9.33 -5.26 5.14
CA ARG A 132 9.60 -3.97 5.78
C ARG A 132 8.41 -3.56 6.63
N PRO A 133 8.56 -2.58 7.57
CA PRO A 133 7.43 -2.05 8.32
C PRO A 133 6.34 -1.53 7.38
N ASP A 134 5.09 -1.89 7.63
CA ASP A 134 3.95 -1.36 6.90
C ASP A 134 3.75 0.12 7.24
N PHE A 135 3.27 0.90 6.28
CA PHE A 135 3.01 2.32 6.48
C PHE A 135 1.53 2.57 6.74
N VAL A 136 1.27 3.46 7.68
CA VAL A 136 -0.02 4.12 7.85
C VAL A 136 0.20 5.61 7.64
N LEU A 137 -0.32 6.11 6.56
CA LEU A 137 -0.18 7.50 6.13
C LEU A 137 -1.44 8.25 6.54
N ARG A 138 -1.37 8.94 7.70
CA ARG A 138 -2.46 9.77 8.22
C ARG A 138 -2.56 11.07 7.46
N ASN A 139 -3.73 11.35 6.94
CA ASN A 139 -4.06 12.57 6.21
C ASN A 139 -4.37 13.71 7.21
N ASP A 140 -4.13 14.94 6.84
CA ASP A 140 -4.54 16.14 7.58
C ASP A 140 -5.75 16.85 6.96
N GLY A 141 -6.43 16.19 6.01
CA GLY A 141 -7.56 16.72 5.25
C GLY A 141 -7.18 17.73 4.16
N HIS A 142 -5.89 17.91 3.91
CA HIS A 142 -5.35 18.82 2.90
C HIS A 142 -4.30 18.17 2.00
N GLY A 143 -4.33 16.85 1.88
CA GLY A 143 -3.39 16.08 1.06
C GLY A 143 -1.97 16.05 1.61
N LYS A 144 -1.78 16.27 2.92
CA LYS A 144 -0.51 16.08 3.62
C LYS A 144 -0.58 14.86 4.52
N PHE A 145 0.43 14.03 4.43
CA PHE A 145 0.45 12.76 5.13
C PHE A 145 1.60 12.66 6.12
N ARG A 146 1.31 12.02 7.26
CA ARG A 146 2.29 11.66 8.28
C ARG A 146 2.30 10.16 8.45
N GLU A 147 3.48 9.54 8.48
CA GLU A 147 3.64 8.11 8.73
C GLU A 147 3.48 7.83 10.23
N GLU A 148 2.52 6.98 10.59
CA GLU A 148 2.18 6.64 11.97
C GLU A 148 2.03 5.12 12.23
N GLY A 149 2.43 4.26 11.29
CA GLY A 149 2.24 2.80 11.37
C GLY A 149 2.80 2.17 12.64
N THR A 150 4.01 2.59 13.07
CA THR A 150 4.59 2.11 14.33
C THR A 150 3.83 2.62 15.55
N LEU A 151 3.41 3.87 15.52
CA LEU A 151 2.66 4.49 16.63
C LEU A 151 1.29 3.82 16.81
N LEU A 152 0.63 3.51 15.69
CA LEU A 152 -0.70 2.90 15.67
C LEU A 152 -0.67 1.38 15.85
N GLY A 153 0.50 0.74 15.83
CA GLY A 153 0.64 -0.71 16.02
C GLY A 153 0.37 -1.55 14.77
N LEU A 154 0.35 -0.94 13.56
CA LEU A 154 0.10 -1.63 12.29
C LEU A 154 1.38 -1.98 11.50
N ALA A 155 2.54 -1.44 11.90
CA ALA A 155 3.79 -1.62 11.17
C ALA A 155 4.40 -3.03 11.29
N TYR A 156 3.99 -3.82 12.30
CA TYR A 156 4.57 -5.13 12.65
C TYR A 156 3.50 -6.09 13.14
N ASP A 157 3.79 -7.40 13.12
CA ASP A 157 2.96 -8.41 13.78
C ASP A 157 3.01 -8.28 15.31
N ALA A 158 2.19 -9.06 16.04
CA ALA A 158 2.14 -9.06 17.50
C ALA A 158 3.47 -9.39 18.20
N PHE A 159 4.48 -9.89 17.47
CA PHE A 159 5.81 -10.22 17.99
C PHE A 159 6.87 -9.18 17.59
N GLY A 160 6.48 -8.12 16.89
CA GLY A 160 7.39 -7.08 16.41
C GLY A 160 8.17 -7.47 15.16
N ASN A 161 7.73 -8.47 14.39
CA ASN A 161 8.36 -8.84 13.14
C ASN A 161 7.72 -8.11 11.97
N VAL A 162 8.53 -7.76 10.97
CA VAL A 162 8.04 -7.32 9.66
C VAL A 162 7.44 -8.52 8.91
N GLN A 163 6.39 -8.27 8.16
CA GLN A 163 5.75 -9.25 7.29
C GLN A 163 6.09 -8.98 5.83
N GLY A 164 5.89 -9.97 4.96
CA GLY A 164 5.83 -9.78 3.52
C GLY A 164 4.39 -9.42 3.15
N SER A 165 3.97 -8.22 3.48
CA SER A 165 2.58 -7.77 3.32
C SER A 165 2.22 -7.60 1.85
N MET A 166 1.31 -8.47 1.33
CA MET A 166 0.95 -8.52 -0.09
C MET A 166 -0.38 -7.83 -0.37
N GLY A 167 -1.40 -8.10 0.42
CA GLY A 167 -2.71 -7.48 0.33
C GLY A 167 -3.09 -6.81 1.64
N VAL A 168 -3.81 -5.70 1.53
CA VAL A 168 -4.36 -4.95 2.66
C VAL A 168 -5.82 -4.67 2.36
N GLU A 169 -6.67 -4.84 3.36
CA GLU A 169 -8.10 -4.52 3.29
C GLU A 169 -8.55 -3.88 4.61
N CYS A 170 -9.55 -3.01 4.56
CA CYS A 170 -10.16 -2.45 5.75
C CYS A 170 -11.68 -2.58 5.74
N ALA A 171 -12.24 -2.93 6.90
CA ALA A 171 -13.68 -3.05 7.13
C ALA A 171 -13.97 -3.02 8.63
N ASP A 172 -15.14 -2.56 9.00
CA ASP A 172 -15.68 -2.73 10.36
C ASP A 172 -16.23 -4.17 10.49
N TRP A 173 -15.33 -5.12 10.85
CA TRP A 173 -15.69 -6.54 10.89
C TRP A 173 -16.54 -6.91 12.13
N ASN A 174 -16.42 -6.15 13.21
CA ASN A 174 -17.08 -6.41 14.49
C ASN A 174 -18.31 -5.52 14.72
N HIS A 175 -18.62 -4.60 13.80
CA HIS A 175 -19.73 -3.66 13.81
C HIS A 175 -19.70 -2.68 14.99
N ASP A 176 -18.50 -2.22 15.37
CA ASP A 176 -18.32 -1.23 16.42
C ASP A 176 -18.22 0.22 15.89
N GLY A 177 -18.25 0.40 14.58
CA GLY A 177 -18.20 1.69 13.89
C GLY A 177 -16.78 2.20 13.60
N TRP A 178 -15.76 1.35 13.78
CA TRP A 178 -14.36 1.68 13.49
C TRP A 178 -13.79 0.72 12.44
N MET A 179 -12.96 1.24 11.56
CA MET A 179 -12.31 0.40 10.55
C MET A 179 -11.21 -0.45 11.16
N ASP A 180 -11.30 -1.75 10.94
CA ASP A 180 -10.28 -2.74 11.25
C ASP A 180 -9.46 -3.06 9.99
N VAL A 181 -8.27 -3.63 10.15
CA VAL A 181 -7.35 -3.86 9.04
C VAL A 181 -7.00 -5.33 8.94
N TYR A 182 -7.10 -5.91 7.75
CA TYR A 182 -6.67 -7.27 7.47
C TYR A 182 -5.50 -7.27 6.47
N ILE A 183 -4.39 -7.92 6.86
CA ILE A 183 -3.19 -8.03 6.03
C ILE A 183 -2.96 -9.47 5.65
N THR A 184 -2.79 -9.73 4.35
CA THR A 184 -2.43 -11.04 3.81
C THR A 184 -0.94 -11.07 3.48
N PRO A 185 -0.13 -11.87 4.19
CA PRO A 185 1.30 -11.91 3.97
C PRO A 185 1.69 -12.94 2.90
N TYR A 186 2.95 -12.90 2.49
CA TYR A 186 3.57 -13.93 1.66
C TYR A 186 3.66 -15.27 2.41
N GLN A 187 4.01 -16.35 1.69
CA GLN A 187 4.01 -17.73 2.21
C GLN A 187 4.74 -17.90 3.55
N ARG A 188 4.23 -18.81 4.40
CA ARG A 188 4.76 -19.17 5.73
C ARG A 188 4.64 -18.06 6.79
N GLN A 189 3.85 -17.05 6.54
CA GLN A 189 3.46 -16.06 7.53
C GLN A 189 1.94 -16.16 7.79
N ILE A 190 1.51 -15.71 8.94
CA ILE A 190 0.09 -15.78 9.35
C ILE A 190 -0.60 -14.49 8.91
N PRO A 191 -1.74 -14.57 8.23
CA PRO A 191 -2.56 -13.39 7.98
C PRO A 191 -2.92 -12.70 9.28
N THR A 192 -2.88 -11.37 9.30
CA THR A 192 -3.06 -10.59 10.51
C THR A 192 -4.33 -9.76 10.43
N LEU A 193 -5.20 -9.93 11.44
CA LEU A 193 -6.36 -9.08 11.67
C LEU A 193 -6.04 -8.13 12.81
N PHE A 194 -6.00 -6.85 12.50
CA PHE A 194 -5.80 -5.77 13.45
C PHE A 194 -7.13 -5.11 13.76
N GLN A 195 -7.53 -5.16 15.03
CA GLN A 195 -8.74 -4.52 15.50
C GLN A 195 -8.44 -3.09 15.97
N SER A 196 -9.22 -2.14 15.49
CA SER A 196 -9.14 -0.74 15.90
C SER A 196 -9.57 -0.58 17.37
N GLN A 197 -8.79 0.17 18.11
CA GLN A 197 -9.15 0.64 19.43
C GLN A 197 -9.61 2.10 19.33
N LYS A 198 -10.74 2.28 18.61
CA LYS A 198 -11.39 3.58 18.38
C LYS A 198 -10.47 4.59 17.65
N GLY A 199 -9.73 4.13 16.65
CA GLY A 199 -8.83 4.96 15.87
C GLY A 199 -7.54 5.39 16.59
N LEU A 200 -7.37 5.02 17.88
CA LEU A 200 -6.21 5.44 18.68
C LEU A 200 -5.00 4.54 18.47
N PHE A 201 -5.22 3.25 18.32
CA PHE A 201 -4.21 2.24 18.00
C PHE A 201 -4.90 0.96 17.54
N PHE A 202 -4.13 0.00 17.05
CA PHE A 202 -4.63 -1.29 16.56
C PHE A 202 -4.00 -2.44 17.34
N GLU A 203 -4.80 -3.48 17.61
CA GLU A 203 -4.39 -4.70 18.32
C GLU A 203 -4.50 -5.90 17.38
N ASP A 204 -3.44 -6.71 17.29
CA ASP A 204 -3.48 -7.98 16.56
C ASP A 204 -4.38 -8.99 17.29
N VAL A 205 -5.54 -9.23 16.73
CA VAL A 205 -6.54 -10.17 17.24
C VAL A 205 -6.63 -11.48 16.43
N SER A 206 -5.67 -11.73 15.56
CA SER A 206 -5.67 -12.88 14.63
C SER A 206 -5.83 -14.22 15.33
N ARG A 207 -5.18 -14.38 16.49
CA ARG A 207 -5.27 -15.63 17.27
C ARG A 207 -6.59 -15.78 18.00
N GLN A 208 -7.12 -14.71 18.55
CA GLN A 208 -8.38 -14.69 19.30
C GLN A 208 -9.56 -14.96 18.36
N THR A 209 -9.55 -14.39 17.18
CA THR A 209 -10.62 -14.50 16.18
C THR A 209 -10.52 -15.75 15.32
N GLY A 210 -9.31 -16.35 15.22
CA GLY A 210 -9.02 -17.43 14.32
C GLY A 210 -8.75 -16.97 12.88
N ALA A 211 -8.60 -15.67 12.62
CA ALA A 211 -8.32 -15.11 11.30
C ALA A 211 -7.01 -15.63 10.67
N GLY A 212 -6.04 -16.01 11.52
CA GLY A 212 -4.79 -16.66 11.10
C GLY A 212 -4.78 -18.17 11.26
N LYS A 213 -5.91 -18.79 11.64
CA LYS A 213 -6.00 -20.23 11.86
C LYS A 213 -5.95 -20.96 10.52
N ASP A 214 -5.25 -22.08 10.50
CA ASP A 214 -5.13 -22.96 9.33
C ASP A 214 -4.34 -22.41 8.11
N ALA A 215 -3.73 -21.23 8.21
CA ALA A 215 -2.84 -20.73 7.14
C ALA A 215 -1.67 -21.70 6.81
N PHE A 216 -1.38 -22.68 7.66
CA PHE A 216 -0.34 -23.70 7.49
C PHE A 216 -0.85 -25.14 7.55
N ALA A 217 -2.16 -25.37 7.64
CA ALA A 217 -2.70 -26.73 7.89
C ALA A 217 -2.43 -27.72 6.74
N ASP A 218 -2.17 -27.27 5.53
CA ASP A 218 -2.08 -28.09 4.33
C ASP A 218 -0.74 -28.05 3.58
N VAL A 219 0.32 -27.53 4.18
CA VAL A 219 1.67 -27.66 3.58
C VAL A 219 2.37 -28.88 4.19
N LYS A 220 1.92 -30.06 3.78
CA LYS A 220 2.64 -31.33 3.99
C LYS A 220 3.54 -31.64 2.81
#